data_d585fae28d5dca0c7f3de6476af13d5e
#
_entry.id   d585fae28d5dca0c7f3de6476af13d5e
#
_cell.length_a   1.000
_cell.length_b   1.000
_cell.length_c   1.000
_cell.angle_alpha   90.00
_cell.angle_beta   90.00
_cell.angle_gamma   90.00
#
_symmetry.space_group_name_H-M   'P 1'
#
loop_
_entity.id
_entity.type
_entity.pdbx_description
1 polymer ?
#
loop_
_entity_poly.entity_id
_entity_poly.type
_entity_poly.pdbx_seq_one_letter_code
_entity_poly.pdbx_strand_id
1 'polypeptide(L)'
;MNVIVGQRAERRLTLTAQHVKTFAELTGDYNPLHFDEAFVSKTKFGRLVVQGGLTTGLLHALVAMDMPGPGTVFLSQNWKFTAPVYIDDTITASAEVLSVHATKPVTQLAIRVTRQTGEVVLEGEAWCYTFSPTSSS
;
A
#
# COMPACT_ATOMS: atom_id res chain seq x y z
N MET A 1 -10.03 11.43 -16.15
CA MET A 1 -9.82 11.25 -14.68
C MET A 1 -10.92 11.99 -13.96
N ASN A 2 -11.68 11.26 -13.15
CA ASN A 2 -12.90 11.79 -12.51
C ASN A 2 -12.79 11.73 -10.99
N VAL A 3 -11.82 12.45 -10.45
CA VAL A 3 -11.67 12.55 -8.99
C VAL A 3 -11.78 13.98 -8.55
N ILE A 4 -12.25 14.19 -7.32
CA ILE A 4 -12.39 15.52 -6.71
C ILE A 4 -11.70 15.51 -5.35
N VAL A 5 -11.28 16.70 -4.91
CA VAL A 5 -10.68 16.88 -3.58
C VAL A 5 -11.64 16.34 -2.51
N GLY A 6 -11.12 15.57 -1.58
CA GLY A 6 -11.90 14.95 -0.51
C GLY A 6 -12.45 13.57 -0.83
N GLN A 7 -12.38 13.14 -2.09
CA GLN A 7 -12.83 11.79 -2.48
C GLN A 7 -11.93 10.76 -1.81
N ARG A 8 -12.55 9.64 -1.37
CA ARG A 8 -11.85 8.59 -0.63
C ARG A 8 -12.12 7.22 -1.24
N ALA A 9 -11.16 6.31 -1.07
CA ALA A 9 -11.30 4.91 -1.42
C ALA A 9 -10.57 4.05 -0.40
N GLU A 10 -11.00 2.81 -0.25
CA GLU A 10 -10.38 1.83 0.63
C GLU A 10 -10.27 0.49 -0.07
N ARG A 11 -9.24 -0.27 0.32
CA ARG A 11 -9.04 -1.63 -0.15
C ARG A 11 -8.47 -2.47 0.99
N ARG A 12 -8.94 -3.70 1.13
CA ARG A 12 -8.63 -4.57 2.27
C ARG A 12 -8.01 -5.87 1.80
N LEU A 13 -7.08 -6.40 2.59
CA LEU A 13 -6.42 -7.67 2.30
C LEU A 13 -5.96 -8.33 3.59
N THR A 14 -6.20 -9.63 3.73
CA THR A 14 -5.60 -10.44 4.80
C THR A 14 -4.30 -11.00 4.27
N LEU A 15 -3.20 -10.71 4.98
CA LEU A 15 -1.86 -11.12 4.59
C LEU A 15 -1.51 -12.45 5.24
N THR A 16 -1.49 -13.50 4.45
CA THR A 16 -1.25 -14.87 4.91
C THR A 16 0.22 -15.27 4.78
N ALA A 17 0.59 -16.39 5.40
CA ALA A 17 1.92 -16.99 5.23
C ALA A 17 2.22 -17.30 3.75
N GLN A 18 1.20 -17.67 2.97
CA GLN A 18 1.40 -17.92 1.54
C GLN A 18 1.78 -16.64 0.78
N HIS A 19 1.19 -15.50 1.13
CA HIS A 19 1.58 -14.21 0.55
C HIS A 19 3.04 -13.88 0.85
N VAL A 20 3.48 -14.11 2.09
CA VAL A 20 4.86 -13.87 2.51
C VAL A 20 5.83 -14.75 1.70
N LYS A 21 5.48 -16.01 1.51
CA LYS A 21 6.28 -16.96 0.71
C LYS A 21 6.35 -16.51 -0.75
N THR A 22 5.23 -16.18 -1.35
CA THR A 22 5.14 -15.75 -2.75
C THR A 22 5.96 -14.48 -2.98
N PHE A 23 5.87 -13.51 -2.08
CA PHE A 23 6.65 -12.28 -2.16
C PHE A 23 8.15 -12.56 -2.09
N ALA A 24 8.57 -13.44 -1.18
CA ALA A 24 9.97 -13.83 -1.06
C ALA A 24 10.49 -14.52 -2.32
N GLU A 25 9.69 -15.42 -2.90
CA GLU A 25 10.06 -16.09 -4.15
C GLU A 25 10.20 -15.10 -5.31
N LEU A 26 9.31 -14.12 -5.36
CA LEU A 26 9.30 -13.11 -6.42
C LEU A 26 10.49 -12.15 -6.31
N THR A 27 10.81 -11.70 -5.10
CA THR A 27 11.75 -10.60 -4.87
C THR A 27 13.12 -11.06 -4.37
N GLY A 28 13.22 -12.25 -3.78
CA GLY A 28 14.41 -12.70 -3.09
C GLY A 28 14.49 -12.24 -1.62
N ASP A 29 13.43 -11.65 -1.08
CA ASP A 29 13.40 -11.15 0.30
C ASP A 29 13.08 -12.28 1.29
N TYR A 30 14.12 -13.01 1.70
CA TYR A 30 14.05 -14.08 2.68
C TYR A 30 14.56 -13.64 4.05
N ASN A 31 14.36 -12.39 4.42
CA ASN A 31 14.77 -11.88 5.72
C ASN A 31 14.20 -12.78 6.84
N PRO A 32 15.01 -13.21 7.81
CA PRO A 32 14.54 -14.10 8.89
C PRO A 32 13.41 -13.52 9.73
N LEU A 33 13.19 -12.20 9.71
CA LEU A 33 12.02 -11.59 10.36
C LEU A 33 10.70 -12.13 9.84
N HIS A 34 10.69 -12.68 8.63
CA HIS A 34 9.48 -13.18 7.98
C HIS A 34 9.32 -14.71 8.08
N PHE A 35 10.39 -15.43 8.40
CA PHE A 35 10.41 -16.91 8.29
C PHE A 35 10.94 -17.62 9.51
N ASP A 36 11.75 -16.99 10.36
CA ASP A 36 12.46 -17.66 11.47
C ASP A 36 11.90 -17.20 12.81
N GLU A 37 11.01 -18.03 13.37
CA GLU A 37 10.35 -17.72 14.64
C GLU A 37 11.34 -17.61 15.80
N ALA A 38 12.38 -18.42 15.81
CA ALA A 38 13.41 -18.34 16.84
C ALA A 38 14.17 -17.03 16.77
N PHE A 39 14.47 -16.56 15.56
CA PHE A 39 15.12 -15.28 15.36
C PHE A 39 14.22 -14.12 15.79
N VAL A 40 12.98 -14.09 15.30
CA VAL A 40 12.07 -12.96 15.51
C VAL A 40 11.60 -12.86 16.98
N SER A 41 11.53 -13.99 17.68
CA SER A 41 11.14 -14.01 19.10
C SER A 41 12.13 -13.24 19.99
N LYS A 42 13.36 -13.07 19.53
CA LYS A 42 14.41 -12.31 20.22
C LYS A 42 14.40 -10.84 19.85
N THR A 43 13.53 -10.41 18.97
CA THR A 43 13.38 -9.01 18.57
C THR A 43 12.16 -8.40 19.24
N LYS A 44 12.02 -7.08 19.14
CA LYS A 44 10.86 -6.38 19.68
C LYS A 44 9.55 -6.78 18.97
N PHE A 45 9.63 -7.38 17.77
CA PHE A 45 8.45 -7.82 17.04
C PHE A 45 7.78 -9.03 17.69
N GLY A 46 8.57 -9.95 18.24
CA GLY A 46 8.09 -11.13 19.00
C GLY A 46 7.51 -12.25 18.15
N ARG A 47 7.03 -11.98 16.96
CA ARG A 47 6.44 -12.95 16.02
C ARG A 47 6.68 -12.52 14.59
N LEU A 48 6.47 -13.45 13.63
CA LEU A 48 6.76 -13.21 12.22
C LEU A 48 5.99 -12.03 11.67
N VAL A 49 6.70 -11.11 11.02
CA VAL A 49 6.15 -9.95 10.36
C VAL A 49 6.12 -10.15 8.85
N VAL A 50 5.19 -9.47 8.17
CA VAL A 50 5.14 -9.50 6.71
C VAL A 50 6.12 -8.48 6.13
N GLN A 51 6.52 -8.72 4.88
CA GLN A 51 7.37 -7.76 4.16
C GLN A 51 6.61 -6.45 3.95
N GLY A 52 7.30 -5.32 4.15
CA GLY A 52 6.72 -4.01 3.89
C GLY A 52 6.21 -3.85 2.46
N GLY A 53 6.81 -4.55 1.50
CA GLY A 53 6.38 -4.56 0.10
C GLY A 53 4.99 -5.15 -0.11
N LEU A 54 4.54 -6.08 0.75
CA LEU A 54 3.17 -6.57 0.69
C LEU A 54 2.18 -5.49 1.12
N THR A 55 2.49 -4.75 2.18
CA THR A 55 1.67 -3.64 2.64
C THR A 55 1.55 -2.57 1.56
N THR A 56 2.67 -2.16 0.97
CA THR A 56 2.68 -1.16 -0.10
C THR A 56 2.07 -1.70 -1.39
N GLY A 57 2.14 -3.01 -1.61
CA GLY A 57 1.47 -3.65 -2.74
C GLY A 57 -0.04 -3.41 -2.75
N LEU A 58 -0.66 -3.41 -1.58
CA LEU A 58 -2.09 -3.10 -1.46
C LEU A 58 -2.37 -1.65 -1.86
N LEU A 59 -1.46 -0.71 -1.54
CA LEU A 59 -1.57 0.68 -1.96
C LEU A 59 -1.48 0.82 -3.47
N HIS A 60 -0.61 0.04 -4.12
CA HIS A 60 -0.52 0.02 -5.57
C HIS A 60 -1.84 -0.43 -6.20
N ALA A 61 -2.47 -1.47 -5.65
CA ALA A 61 -3.76 -1.95 -6.15
C ALA A 61 -4.87 -0.91 -5.92
N LEU A 62 -4.89 -0.27 -4.76
CA LEU A 62 -5.86 0.78 -4.43
C LEU A 62 -5.82 1.91 -5.46
N VAL A 63 -4.62 2.41 -5.74
CA VAL A 63 -4.42 3.55 -6.64
C VAL A 63 -4.69 3.14 -8.10
N ALA A 64 -4.25 1.96 -8.50
CA ALA A 64 -4.37 1.49 -9.88
C ALA A 64 -5.78 1.08 -10.26
N MET A 65 -6.54 0.55 -9.31
CA MET A 65 -7.84 -0.06 -9.60
C MET A 65 -9.02 0.72 -9.04
N ASP A 66 -8.83 1.41 -7.90
CA ASP A 66 -9.96 2.02 -7.18
C ASP A 66 -9.98 3.54 -7.31
N MET A 67 -8.86 4.24 -7.01
CA MET A 67 -8.83 5.71 -7.04
C MET A 67 -7.40 6.23 -7.12
N PRO A 68 -7.02 6.98 -8.14
CA PRO A 68 -7.77 7.45 -9.30
C PRO A 68 -8.20 6.36 -10.28
N GLY A 69 -7.64 5.15 -10.22
CA GLY A 69 -8.08 4.00 -10.98
C GLY A 69 -7.23 3.69 -12.20
N PRO A 70 -7.76 2.89 -13.13
CA PRO A 70 -6.98 2.42 -14.28
C PRO A 70 -6.30 3.54 -15.07
N GLY A 71 -5.04 3.31 -15.42
CA GLY A 71 -4.19 4.30 -16.07
C GLY A 71 -3.32 5.10 -15.10
N THR A 72 -3.52 4.96 -13.79
CA THR A 72 -2.78 5.72 -12.78
C THR A 72 -1.47 5.05 -12.43
N VAL A 73 -0.41 5.86 -12.37
CA VAL A 73 0.91 5.47 -11.90
C VAL A 73 1.36 6.41 -10.80
N PHE A 74 2.21 5.92 -9.90
CA PHE A 74 2.85 6.79 -8.92
C PHE A 74 3.96 7.61 -9.58
N LEU A 75 3.97 8.91 -9.30
CA LEU A 75 5.10 9.79 -9.62
C LEU A 75 6.08 9.82 -8.45
N SER A 76 5.56 9.88 -7.23
CA SER A 76 6.38 9.87 -6.03
C SER A 76 5.59 9.30 -4.86
N GLN A 77 6.34 8.76 -3.90
CA GLN A 77 5.81 8.15 -2.70
C GLN A 77 6.62 8.66 -1.52
N ASN A 78 5.94 9.13 -0.49
CA ASN A 78 6.59 9.58 0.73
C ASN A 78 5.77 9.11 1.92
N TRP A 79 6.12 7.93 2.45
CA TRP A 79 5.42 7.39 3.60
C TRP A 79 6.37 6.75 4.60
N LYS A 80 5.86 6.55 5.80
CA LYS A 80 6.57 5.96 6.92
C LYS A 80 5.84 4.71 7.39
N PHE A 81 6.61 3.68 7.70
CA PHE A 81 6.11 2.50 8.39
C PHE A 81 6.12 2.81 9.88
N THR A 82 4.95 2.85 10.50
CA THR A 82 4.79 3.26 11.90
C THR A 82 4.61 2.09 12.85
N ALA A 83 4.26 0.91 12.34
CA ALA A 83 4.09 -0.31 13.12
C ALA A 83 4.21 -1.53 12.22
N PRO A 84 4.55 -2.70 12.77
CA PRO A 84 4.63 -3.93 11.99
C PRO A 84 3.25 -4.46 11.61
N VAL A 85 3.21 -5.22 10.51
CA VAL A 85 2.07 -6.05 10.13
C VAL A 85 2.49 -7.49 10.33
N TYR A 86 1.68 -8.26 11.02
CA TYR A 86 1.96 -9.66 11.32
C TYR A 86 1.25 -10.59 10.33
N ILE A 87 1.77 -11.81 10.19
CA ILE A 87 1.10 -12.82 9.38
C ILE A 87 -0.32 -13.03 9.90
N ASP A 88 -1.27 -13.11 8.98
CA ASP A 88 -2.72 -13.23 9.21
C ASP A 88 -3.42 -11.94 9.64
N ASP A 89 -2.70 -10.83 9.73
CA ASP A 89 -3.35 -9.53 9.90
C ASP A 89 -4.17 -9.17 8.66
N THR A 90 -5.30 -8.52 8.90
CA THR A 90 -6.09 -7.88 7.85
C THR A 90 -5.77 -6.41 7.85
N ILE A 91 -5.26 -5.92 6.73
CA ILE A 91 -4.94 -4.50 6.59
C ILE A 91 -5.96 -3.82 5.68
N THR A 92 -6.22 -2.54 5.98
CA THR A 92 -7.09 -1.67 5.18
C THR A 92 -6.24 -0.49 4.73
N ALA A 93 -6.06 -0.38 3.41
CA ALA A 93 -5.42 0.76 2.80
C ALA A 93 -6.48 1.79 2.45
N SER A 94 -6.22 3.06 2.76
CA SER A 94 -7.12 4.16 2.41
C SER A 94 -6.36 5.28 1.74
N ALA A 95 -7.03 5.98 0.84
CA ALA A 95 -6.52 7.15 0.15
C ALA A 95 -7.59 8.23 0.14
N GLU A 96 -7.15 9.47 0.28
CA GLU A 96 -8.00 10.65 0.14
C GLU A 96 -7.32 11.63 -0.80
N VAL A 97 -8.08 12.18 -1.74
CA VAL A 97 -7.57 13.17 -2.67
C VAL A 97 -7.37 14.50 -1.94
N LEU A 98 -6.12 14.94 -1.85
CA LEU A 98 -5.75 16.22 -1.22
C LEU A 98 -5.76 17.38 -2.22
N SER A 99 -5.31 17.13 -3.45
CA SER A 99 -5.29 18.14 -4.50
C SER A 99 -5.36 17.49 -5.87
N VAL A 100 -5.91 18.27 -6.82
CA VAL A 100 -5.98 17.91 -8.23
C VAL A 100 -5.36 19.07 -9.01
N HIS A 101 -4.39 18.75 -9.89
CA HIS A 101 -3.75 19.78 -10.69
C HIS A 101 -4.78 20.44 -11.61
N ALA A 102 -4.65 21.76 -11.83
CA ALA A 102 -5.63 22.53 -12.59
C ALA A 102 -5.73 22.12 -14.06
N THR A 103 -4.61 21.67 -14.67
CA THR A 103 -4.56 21.40 -16.11
C THR A 103 -4.05 20.00 -16.46
N LYS A 104 -3.32 19.33 -15.56
CA LYS A 104 -2.74 18.01 -15.80
C LYS A 104 -3.48 16.97 -14.98
N PRO A 105 -3.51 15.70 -15.42
CA PRO A 105 -4.14 14.62 -14.64
C PRO A 105 -3.23 14.13 -13.52
N VAL A 106 -2.85 15.05 -12.63
CA VAL A 106 -1.97 14.83 -11.49
C VAL A 106 -2.76 15.02 -10.20
N THR A 107 -2.69 14.05 -9.31
CA THR A 107 -3.37 14.07 -8.01
C THR A 107 -2.37 13.87 -6.89
N GLN A 108 -2.64 14.52 -5.77
CA GLN A 108 -1.97 14.27 -4.50
C GLN A 108 -2.92 13.52 -3.59
N LEU A 109 -2.45 12.42 -3.03
CA LEU A 109 -3.24 11.55 -2.17
C LEU A 109 -2.64 11.48 -0.77
N ALA A 110 -3.48 11.58 0.25
CA ALA A 110 -3.13 11.16 1.60
C ALA A 110 -3.34 9.66 1.69
N ILE A 111 -2.34 8.95 2.22
CA ILE A 111 -2.31 7.49 2.27
C ILE A 111 -2.23 7.05 3.73
N ARG A 112 -3.01 6.02 4.05
CA ARG A 112 -2.95 5.38 5.37
C ARG A 112 -3.26 3.90 5.25
N VAL A 113 -2.56 3.08 6.04
CA VAL A 113 -2.87 1.65 6.17
C VAL A 113 -3.02 1.35 7.65
N THR A 114 -4.08 0.63 7.99
CA THR A 114 -4.37 0.21 9.36
C THR A 114 -4.53 -1.30 9.44
N ARG A 115 -4.27 -1.86 10.62
CA ARG A 115 -4.57 -3.26 10.96
C ARG A 115 -6.00 -3.35 11.48
N GLN A 116 -6.51 -4.57 11.62
CA GLN A 116 -7.84 -4.84 12.18
C GLN A 116 -8.05 -4.27 13.59
N THR A 117 -6.96 -4.00 14.31
CA THR A 117 -7.01 -3.39 15.65
C THR A 117 -7.26 -1.88 15.61
N GLY A 118 -7.20 -1.27 14.43
CA GLY A 118 -7.22 0.18 14.26
C GLY A 118 -5.84 0.82 14.30
N GLU A 119 -4.79 0.04 14.60
CA GLU A 119 -3.42 0.57 14.64
C GLU A 119 -2.97 0.99 13.25
N VAL A 120 -2.42 2.20 13.14
CA VAL A 120 -1.83 2.70 11.89
C VAL A 120 -0.47 2.03 11.71
N VAL A 121 -0.26 1.39 10.56
CA VAL A 121 0.99 0.69 10.24
C VAL A 121 1.82 1.43 9.20
N LEU A 122 1.17 2.30 8.42
CA LEU A 122 1.82 3.12 7.40
C LEU A 122 0.99 4.37 7.18
N GLU A 123 1.66 5.51 7.00
CA GLU A 123 1.00 6.76 6.60
C GLU A 123 1.95 7.66 5.84
N GLY A 124 1.38 8.51 5.00
CA GLY A 124 2.13 9.44 4.19
C GLY A 124 1.31 10.00 3.05
N GLU A 125 1.98 10.32 1.97
CA GLU A 125 1.34 10.88 0.80
C GLU A 125 2.01 10.39 -0.49
N ALA A 126 1.29 10.55 -1.59
CA ALA A 126 1.78 10.19 -2.91
C ALA A 126 1.27 11.17 -3.95
N TRP A 127 2.06 11.33 -5.00
CA TRP A 127 1.67 12.06 -6.21
C TRP A 127 1.49 11.03 -7.33
N CYS A 128 0.41 11.18 -8.08
CA CYS A 128 0.03 10.23 -9.14
C CYS A 128 -0.27 10.95 -10.43
N TYR A 129 -0.03 10.25 -11.54
CA TYR A 129 -0.41 10.68 -12.88
C TYR A 129 -1.36 9.66 -13.46
N THR A 130 -2.46 10.11 -14.04
CA THR A 130 -3.45 9.23 -14.64
C THR A 130 -3.45 9.40 -16.15
N PHE A 131 -3.01 8.35 -16.87
CA PHE A 131 -3.04 8.32 -18.32
C PHE A 131 -4.46 7.96 -18.80
N SER A 132 -4.90 8.62 -19.85
CA SER A 132 -6.14 8.26 -20.53
C SER A 132 -5.80 7.65 -21.88
N PRO A 133 -6.59 6.68 -22.35
CA PRO A 133 -6.41 6.19 -23.71
C PRO A 133 -6.53 7.33 -24.69
N THR A 134 -5.64 7.37 -25.67
CA THR A 134 -5.77 8.37 -26.73
C THR A 134 -6.93 7.98 -27.64
N SER A 135 -7.73 8.97 -28.00
CA SER A 135 -8.87 8.74 -28.91
C SER A 135 -8.45 8.78 -30.36
N SER A 136 -7.21 8.79 -30.64
CA SER A 136 -6.67 8.80 -31.97
C SER A 136 -6.78 7.43 -32.59
N SER A 137 -7.76 7.03 -32.92
CA SER A 137 -7.85 5.79 -33.66
C SER A 137 -7.92 6.06 -35.15
#